data_4c52bb6f3ade7ebd19f8dc279302dee3
#
_entry.id   4c52bb6f3ade7ebd19f8dc279302dee3
#
_cell.length_a   1.000
_cell.length_b   1.000
_cell.length_c   1.000
_cell.angle_alpha   90.00
_cell.angle_beta   90.00
_cell.angle_gamma   90.00
#
_symmetry.space_group_name_H-M   'P 1'
#
loop_
_entity.id
_entity.type
_entity.pdbx_description
1 polymer ?
#
loop_
_entity_poly.entity_id
_entity_poly.type
_entity_poly.pdbx_seq_one_letter_code
_entity_poly.pdbx_strand_id
1 'polypeptide(L)'
;AAIKLVGIGTNLVCIGGVLPTVQNTQALIDLAEAVERALDTRFDVISGGNTYSLDFVIRHEMPSRINQLRVGEGILLGVNSVTKNPLPCPHQDAFNVVAEVVEVKTKPSMPEGPVATDAFGREHEWEDLGLRRRAILAVGEQDMRISGLRPKRPGVTIVGASSDHLVVDVTEADPPVELGDELAFNPLYEAVATGMASGAVTKVVRPITDR
;
A
#
# COMPACT_ATOMS: atom_id res chain seq x y z
N ALA A 1 29.65 -26.42 0.95
CA ALA A 1 29.77 -25.16 0.23
C ALA A 1 30.12 -24.06 1.24
N ALA A 2 31.18 -23.31 1.00
CA ALA A 2 31.55 -22.20 1.86
C ALA A 2 30.60 -21.03 1.62
N ILE A 3 30.09 -20.44 2.70
CA ILE A 3 29.32 -19.19 2.63
C ILE A 3 30.32 -18.04 2.46
N LYS A 4 30.09 -17.19 1.46
CA LYS A 4 30.83 -15.95 1.29
C LYS A 4 30.00 -14.79 1.87
N LEU A 5 30.58 -14.06 2.83
CA LEU A 5 29.97 -12.84 3.35
C LEU A 5 30.28 -11.69 2.39
N VAL A 6 29.26 -11.12 1.76
CA VAL A 6 29.41 -10.10 0.72
C VAL A 6 29.00 -8.71 1.17
N GLY A 7 28.27 -8.59 2.28
CA GLY A 7 27.79 -7.29 2.74
C GLY A 7 27.04 -7.35 4.06
N ILE A 8 26.63 -6.15 4.48
CA ILE A 8 25.80 -5.91 5.67
C ILE A 8 24.66 -4.98 5.30
N GLY A 9 23.57 -5.02 6.05
CA GLY A 9 22.43 -4.13 5.80
C GLY A 9 21.57 -3.91 7.02
N THR A 10 20.74 -2.88 6.96
CA THR A 10 19.72 -2.56 7.95
C THR A 10 18.33 -2.57 7.34
N ASN A 11 17.31 -2.64 8.19
CA ASN A 11 15.94 -2.40 7.80
C ASN A 11 15.32 -1.38 8.78
N LEU A 12 14.67 -0.37 8.22
CA LEU A 12 14.09 0.74 8.96
C LEU A 12 12.58 0.80 8.71
N VAL A 13 11.84 1.45 9.60
CA VAL A 13 10.39 1.69 9.59
C VAL A 13 9.52 0.45 9.85
N CYS A 14 9.83 -0.74 9.38
CA CYS A 14 8.96 -1.92 9.38
C CYS A 14 8.10 -2.11 10.67
N ILE A 15 8.70 -2.42 11.83
CA ILE A 15 7.96 -2.65 13.08
C ILE A 15 8.04 -1.43 13.99
N GLY A 16 9.25 -0.92 14.18
CA GLY A 16 9.51 0.16 15.14
C GLY A 16 9.20 1.56 14.65
N GLY A 17 8.83 1.73 13.37
CA GLY A 17 8.54 3.04 12.78
C GLY A 17 9.73 4.01 12.73
N VAL A 18 10.96 3.53 12.99
CA VAL A 18 12.16 4.37 13.01
C VAL A 18 12.53 4.82 11.61
N LEU A 19 12.44 6.12 11.36
CA LEU A 19 12.79 6.71 10.08
C LEU A 19 14.30 6.66 9.81
N PRO A 20 14.72 6.59 8.53
CA PRO A 20 16.11 6.81 8.14
C PRO A 20 16.59 8.20 8.58
N THR A 21 17.78 8.26 9.15
CA THR A 21 18.46 9.49 9.55
C THR A 21 19.95 9.39 9.18
N VAL A 22 20.63 10.53 9.08
CA VAL A 22 22.08 10.54 8.86
C VAL A 22 22.79 9.74 9.98
N GLN A 23 22.32 9.85 11.21
CA GLN A 23 22.90 9.17 12.36
C GLN A 23 22.79 7.64 12.27
N ASN A 24 21.60 7.08 11.95
CA ASN A 24 21.45 5.62 11.90
C ASN A 24 22.05 5.01 10.62
N THR A 25 22.13 5.77 9.54
CA THR A 25 22.87 5.35 8.33
C THR A 25 24.39 5.38 8.58
N GLN A 26 24.91 6.36 9.31
CA GLN A 26 26.30 6.39 9.71
C GLN A 26 26.65 5.24 10.67
N ALA A 27 25.80 4.94 11.63
CA ALA A 27 26.00 3.81 12.53
C ALA A 27 26.10 2.46 11.80
N LEU A 28 25.38 2.29 10.69
CA LEU A 28 25.52 1.11 9.83
C LEU A 28 26.90 1.06 9.19
N ILE A 29 27.43 2.19 8.72
CA ILE A 29 28.75 2.28 8.11
C ILE A 29 29.82 1.97 9.15
N ASP A 30 29.72 2.57 10.33
CA ASP A 30 30.67 2.35 11.44
C ASP A 30 30.71 0.88 11.84
N LEU A 31 29.54 0.21 11.90
CA LEU A 31 29.45 -1.22 12.15
C LEU A 31 30.07 -2.03 11.01
N ALA A 32 29.79 -1.67 9.75
CA ALA A 32 30.39 -2.33 8.59
C ALA A 32 31.91 -2.30 8.65
N GLU A 33 32.50 -1.13 8.93
CA GLU A 33 33.95 -0.95 9.05
C GLU A 33 34.54 -1.72 10.23
N ALA A 34 33.83 -1.80 11.36
CA ALA A 34 34.27 -2.58 12.50
C ALA A 34 34.34 -4.08 12.17
N VAL A 35 33.30 -4.61 11.46
CA VAL A 35 33.27 -6.01 11.03
C VAL A 35 34.33 -6.27 9.95
N GLU A 36 34.48 -5.38 8.97
CA GLU A 36 35.53 -5.49 7.94
C GLU A 36 36.93 -5.62 8.57
N ARG A 37 37.23 -4.80 9.57
CA ARG A 37 38.51 -4.87 10.32
C ARG A 37 38.66 -6.18 11.07
N ALA A 38 37.58 -6.66 11.74
CA ALA A 38 37.64 -7.88 12.53
C ALA A 38 37.82 -9.15 11.71
N LEU A 39 37.30 -9.15 10.48
CA LEU A 39 37.33 -10.30 9.58
C LEU A 39 38.40 -10.20 8.48
N ASP A 40 39.21 -9.16 8.49
CA ASP A 40 40.17 -8.83 7.43
C ASP A 40 39.55 -8.95 6.01
N THR A 41 38.39 -8.31 5.85
CA THR A 41 37.63 -8.34 4.59
C THR A 41 37.07 -6.96 4.25
N ARG A 42 36.51 -6.83 3.06
CA ARG A 42 35.75 -5.65 2.65
C ARG A 42 34.41 -6.05 2.10
N PHE A 43 33.37 -5.34 2.49
CA PHE A 43 32.02 -5.54 1.97
C PHE A 43 31.84 -4.85 0.61
N ASP A 44 31.37 -5.65 -0.34
CA ASP A 44 30.95 -5.17 -1.65
C ASP A 44 29.61 -4.41 -1.57
N VAL A 45 28.74 -4.80 -0.60
CA VAL A 45 27.39 -4.27 -0.45
C VAL A 45 27.15 -3.77 0.97
N ILE A 46 26.76 -2.49 1.08
CA ILE A 46 26.16 -1.93 2.29
C ILE A 46 24.75 -1.46 1.95
N SER A 47 23.76 -2.20 2.50
CA SER A 47 22.33 -2.00 2.18
C SER A 47 21.66 -1.09 3.21
N GLY A 48 21.39 0.16 2.83
CA GLY A 48 20.92 1.26 3.69
C GLY A 48 19.42 1.29 3.95
N GLY A 49 18.71 0.19 3.76
CA GLY A 49 17.28 0.11 4.04
C GLY A 49 16.40 -0.15 2.81
N ASN A 50 15.25 0.47 2.79
CA ASN A 50 14.15 0.18 1.87
C ASN A 50 13.61 1.47 1.19
N THR A 51 12.38 1.43 0.67
CA THR A 51 11.71 2.58 0.02
C THR A 51 11.75 3.86 0.87
N TYR A 52 11.66 3.75 2.20
CA TYR A 52 11.71 4.91 3.10
C TYR A 52 13.04 5.67 3.04
N SER A 53 14.11 5.01 2.60
CA SER A 53 15.44 5.63 2.44
C SER A 53 15.62 6.36 1.10
N LEU A 54 14.64 6.30 0.18
CA LEU A 54 14.73 6.95 -1.13
C LEU A 54 14.85 8.48 -1.03
N ASP A 55 14.25 9.11 -0.02
CA ASP A 55 14.36 10.54 0.20
C ASP A 55 15.82 11.00 0.37
N PHE A 56 16.64 10.19 1.03
CA PHE A 56 18.05 10.47 1.19
C PHE A 56 18.81 10.44 -0.14
N VAL A 57 18.40 9.51 -1.03
CA VAL A 57 18.98 9.44 -2.39
C VAL A 57 18.53 10.63 -3.23
N ILE A 58 17.24 10.97 -3.19
CA ILE A 58 16.67 12.09 -3.96
C ILE A 58 17.29 13.43 -3.54
N ARG A 59 17.53 13.60 -2.21
CA ARG A 59 18.16 14.82 -1.68
C ARG A 59 19.68 14.82 -1.74
N HIS A 60 20.30 13.76 -2.29
CA HIS A 60 21.76 13.57 -2.31
C HIS A 60 22.41 13.58 -0.93
N GLU A 61 21.70 13.13 0.09
CA GLU A 61 22.15 13.06 1.49
C GLU A 61 22.61 11.65 1.88
N MET A 62 22.41 10.65 1.02
CA MET A 62 22.82 9.27 1.29
C MET A 62 24.35 9.17 1.35
N PRO A 63 24.92 8.66 2.45
CA PRO A 63 26.36 8.45 2.53
C PRO A 63 26.88 7.53 1.42
N SER A 64 28.02 7.89 0.82
CA SER A 64 28.57 7.21 -0.37
C SER A 64 28.91 5.74 -0.18
N ARG A 65 29.15 5.30 1.05
CA ARG A 65 29.41 3.88 1.38
C ARG A 65 28.16 3.02 1.29
N ILE A 66 26.96 3.60 1.40
CA ILE A 66 25.71 2.90 1.19
C ILE A 66 25.44 2.86 -0.31
N ASN A 67 25.51 1.67 -0.89
CA ASN A 67 25.43 1.45 -2.33
C ASN A 67 24.27 0.57 -2.77
N GLN A 68 23.38 0.18 -1.84
CA GLN A 68 22.18 -0.61 -2.13
C GLN A 68 20.99 -0.17 -1.28
N LEU A 69 19.81 -0.17 -1.88
CA LEU A 69 18.51 -0.11 -1.21
C LEU A 69 17.63 -1.26 -1.70
N ARG A 70 16.72 -1.71 -0.84
CA ARG A 70 15.69 -2.71 -1.19
C ARG A 70 14.35 -1.98 -1.38
N VAL A 71 14.07 -1.59 -2.61
CA VAL A 71 12.92 -0.76 -2.96
C VAL A 71 11.79 -1.64 -3.50
N GLY A 72 10.62 -1.55 -2.89
CA GLY A 72 9.39 -2.22 -3.33
C GLY A 72 8.30 -1.20 -3.69
N GLU A 73 7.64 -0.61 -2.69
CA GLU A 73 6.52 0.33 -2.85
C GLU A 73 6.87 1.48 -3.81
N GLY A 74 8.08 2.07 -3.67
CA GLY A 74 8.50 3.18 -4.53
C GLY A 74 8.59 2.83 -6.01
N ILE A 75 8.96 1.58 -6.36
CA ILE A 75 9.00 1.13 -7.75
C ILE A 75 7.59 0.77 -8.23
N LEU A 76 6.81 0.04 -7.40
CA LEU A 76 5.51 -0.49 -7.80
C LEU A 76 4.44 0.61 -7.92
N LEU A 77 4.45 1.57 -7.00
CA LEU A 77 3.41 2.59 -6.89
C LEU A 77 3.89 4.01 -7.19
N GLY A 78 5.19 4.21 -7.38
CA GLY A 78 5.76 5.53 -7.68
C GLY A 78 5.56 6.57 -6.58
N VAL A 79 5.43 6.15 -5.32
CA VAL A 79 5.16 7.04 -4.19
C VAL A 79 6.26 6.97 -3.14
N ASN A 80 6.49 8.10 -2.48
CA ASN A 80 7.28 8.17 -1.27
C ASN A 80 6.53 7.49 -0.12
N SER A 81 7.16 6.52 0.53
CA SER A 81 6.48 5.74 1.58
C SER A 81 6.18 6.54 2.86
N VAL A 82 6.91 7.64 3.12
CA VAL A 82 6.71 8.50 4.29
C VAL A 82 5.60 9.51 4.03
N THR A 83 5.75 10.31 2.97
CA THR A 83 4.85 11.44 2.68
C THR A 83 3.64 11.05 1.85
N LYS A 84 3.67 9.86 1.22
CA LYS A 84 2.71 9.39 0.21
C LYS A 84 2.63 10.27 -1.04
N ASN A 85 3.51 11.24 -1.17
CA ASN A 85 3.62 12.06 -2.38
C ASN A 85 4.21 11.29 -3.54
N PRO A 86 3.89 11.65 -4.79
CA PRO A 86 4.53 11.08 -5.97
C PRO A 86 6.05 11.22 -5.91
N LEU A 87 6.75 10.14 -6.28
CA LEU A 87 8.19 10.21 -6.59
C LEU A 87 8.38 10.89 -7.95
N PRO A 88 9.57 11.41 -8.25
CA PRO A 88 9.89 11.96 -9.58
C PRO A 88 10.03 10.82 -10.62
N CYS A 89 8.95 10.09 -10.84
CA CYS A 89 8.81 9.05 -11.85
C CYS A 89 7.53 9.25 -12.64
N PRO A 90 7.48 8.84 -13.92
CA PRO A 90 6.36 9.16 -14.81
C PRO A 90 5.06 8.40 -14.50
N HIS A 91 5.10 7.30 -13.74
CA HIS A 91 3.98 6.41 -13.56
C HIS A 91 3.65 6.18 -12.09
N GLN A 92 2.44 6.54 -11.66
CA GLN A 92 1.84 6.22 -10.36
C GLN A 92 0.56 5.40 -10.49
N ASP A 93 0.22 4.96 -11.70
CA ASP A 93 -1.02 4.27 -12.05
C ASP A 93 -0.78 2.86 -12.62
N ALA A 94 0.38 2.27 -12.30
CA ALA A 94 0.75 0.94 -12.77
C ALA A 94 -0.19 -0.18 -12.25
N PHE A 95 -0.85 0.05 -11.13
CA PHE A 95 -1.80 -0.89 -10.53
C PHE A 95 -3.19 -0.26 -10.40
N ASN A 96 -4.20 -1.03 -10.78
CA ASN A 96 -5.59 -0.72 -10.54
C ASN A 96 -6.27 -1.97 -9.98
N VAL A 97 -7.16 -1.79 -9.00
CA VAL A 97 -8.10 -2.81 -8.56
C VAL A 97 -9.45 -2.48 -9.18
N VAL A 98 -10.10 -3.47 -9.76
CA VAL A 98 -11.43 -3.33 -10.36
C VAL A 98 -12.35 -4.37 -9.72
N ALA A 99 -13.54 -3.95 -9.31
CA ALA A 99 -14.54 -4.82 -8.73
C ALA A 99 -15.92 -4.50 -9.29
N GLU A 100 -16.71 -5.56 -9.56
CA GLU A 100 -18.07 -5.46 -10.09
C GLU A 100 -19.05 -5.08 -8.98
N VAL A 101 -20.02 -4.24 -9.32
CA VAL A 101 -21.16 -3.85 -8.49
C VAL A 101 -22.26 -4.90 -8.60
N VAL A 102 -22.50 -5.61 -7.51
CA VAL A 102 -23.48 -6.71 -7.45
C VAL A 102 -24.81 -6.33 -6.79
N GLU A 103 -24.88 -5.19 -6.12
CA GLU A 103 -26.12 -4.60 -5.59
C GLU A 103 -26.01 -3.07 -5.56
N VAL A 104 -27.12 -2.39 -5.86
CA VAL A 104 -27.29 -0.95 -5.58
C VAL A 104 -28.67 -0.74 -4.94
N LYS A 105 -28.69 -0.13 -3.72
CA LYS A 105 -29.91 0.18 -2.99
C LYS A 105 -29.80 1.47 -2.20
N THR A 106 -30.93 2.16 -2.02
CA THR A 106 -31.04 3.26 -1.06
C THR A 106 -31.42 2.69 0.30
N LYS A 107 -30.59 2.96 1.31
CA LYS A 107 -30.70 2.45 2.68
C LYS A 107 -30.42 3.58 3.69
N PRO A 108 -30.93 3.51 4.94
CA PRO A 108 -30.47 4.38 6.02
C PRO A 108 -28.95 4.28 6.20
N SER A 109 -28.30 5.41 6.52
CA SER A 109 -26.87 5.41 6.84
C SER A 109 -26.58 4.72 8.17
N MET A 110 -27.52 4.81 9.12
CA MET A 110 -27.45 4.14 10.40
C MET A 110 -27.84 2.66 10.29
N PRO A 111 -27.13 1.75 10.97
CA PRO A 111 -27.60 0.38 11.13
C PRO A 111 -28.90 0.33 11.94
N GLU A 112 -29.78 -0.60 11.61
CA GLU A 112 -31.01 -0.83 12.35
C GLU A 112 -30.78 -1.87 13.46
N GLY A 113 -31.01 -1.47 14.73
CA GLY A 113 -30.89 -2.34 15.91
C GLY A 113 -29.60 -2.15 16.72
N PRO A 114 -29.36 -3.00 17.73
CA PRO A 114 -28.16 -2.94 18.56
C PRO A 114 -26.91 -3.22 17.74
N VAL A 115 -25.88 -2.37 17.89
CA VAL A 115 -24.61 -2.47 17.17
C VAL A 115 -23.56 -3.11 18.08
N ALA A 116 -22.77 -4.02 17.54
CA ALA A 116 -21.59 -4.62 18.13
C ALA A 116 -20.36 -4.38 17.22
N THR A 117 -19.28 -5.09 17.47
CA THR A 117 -18.13 -5.10 16.56
C THR A 117 -18.46 -5.78 15.22
N ASP A 118 -17.71 -5.43 14.17
CA ASP A 118 -17.79 -6.15 12.89
C ASP A 118 -17.21 -7.57 12.98
N ALA A 119 -17.24 -8.32 11.87
CA ALA A 119 -16.72 -9.68 11.78
C ALA A 119 -15.21 -9.80 12.09
N PHE A 120 -14.48 -8.70 12.10
CA PHE A 120 -13.04 -8.63 12.39
C PHE A 120 -12.75 -8.01 13.76
N GLY A 121 -13.78 -7.81 14.61
CA GLY A 121 -13.65 -7.26 15.94
C GLY A 121 -13.42 -5.75 16.00
N ARG A 122 -13.71 -5.02 14.91
CA ARG A 122 -13.53 -3.57 14.85
C ARG A 122 -14.83 -2.88 15.29
N GLU A 123 -14.71 -1.82 16.09
CA GLU A 123 -15.81 -0.91 16.40
C GLU A 123 -15.96 0.10 15.27
N HIS A 124 -17.20 0.45 14.94
CA HIS A 124 -17.53 1.45 13.94
C HIS A 124 -18.33 2.59 14.57
N GLU A 125 -17.89 3.80 14.33
CA GLU A 125 -18.67 4.99 14.60
C GLU A 125 -19.58 5.27 13.40
N TRP A 126 -20.88 5.43 13.66
CA TRP A 126 -21.87 5.68 12.63
C TRP A 126 -22.39 7.10 12.75
N GLU A 127 -22.44 7.81 11.62
CA GLU A 127 -23.03 9.11 11.49
C GLU A 127 -24.39 9.01 10.77
N ASP A 128 -25.40 9.70 11.29
CA ASP A 128 -26.71 9.76 10.64
C ASP A 128 -26.68 10.77 9.47
N LEU A 129 -26.53 10.24 8.27
CA LEU A 129 -26.54 10.97 7.00
C LEU A 129 -27.89 10.81 6.26
N GLY A 130 -28.92 10.24 6.93
CA GLY A 130 -30.20 9.94 6.33
C GLY A 130 -30.16 8.78 5.35
N LEU A 131 -30.95 8.88 4.27
CA LEU A 131 -30.96 7.87 3.21
C LEU A 131 -29.78 8.05 2.28
N ARG A 132 -29.01 6.98 2.12
CA ARG A 132 -27.81 6.95 1.25
C ARG A 132 -27.95 5.86 0.20
N ARG A 133 -27.51 6.15 -1.02
CA ARG A 133 -27.40 5.15 -2.08
C ARG A 133 -26.11 4.37 -1.87
N ARG A 134 -26.22 3.08 -1.56
CA ARG A 134 -25.09 2.18 -1.30
C ARG A 134 -24.98 1.12 -2.38
N ALA A 135 -23.74 0.82 -2.76
CA ALA A 135 -23.43 -0.29 -3.63
C ALA A 135 -22.61 -1.35 -2.87
N ILE A 136 -22.83 -2.61 -3.25
CA ILE A 136 -22.05 -3.77 -2.80
C ILE A 136 -21.19 -4.23 -3.98
N LEU A 137 -19.90 -4.43 -3.75
CA LEU A 137 -18.95 -4.92 -4.75
C LEU A 137 -18.47 -6.32 -4.39
N ALA A 138 -18.20 -7.13 -5.42
CA ALA A 138 -17.70 -8.50 -5.32
C ALA A 138 -16.19 -8.54 -5.00
N VAL A 139 -15.79 -7.95 -3.89
CA VAL A 139 -14.43 -8.00 -3.32
C VAL A 139 -14.52 -7.76 -1.82
N GLY A 140 -13.76 -8.49 -1.01
CA GLY A 140 -13.78 -8.36 0.44
C GLY A 140 -12.41 -8.55 1.10
N GLU A 141 -12.41 -8.60 2.44
CA GLU A 141 -11.17 -8.67 3.23
C GLU A 141 -10.42 -10.00 3.04
N GLN A 142 -11.06 -11.07 2.56
CA GLN A 142 -10.37 -12.32 2.21
C GLN A 142 -9.60 -12.22 0.90
N ASP A 143 -9.99 -11.30 0.02
CA ASP A 143 -9.38 -11.13 -1.29
C ASP A 143 -8.15 -10.22 -1.21
N MET A 144 -8.29 -9.14 -0.46
CA MET A 144 -7.22 -8.17 -0.25
C MET A 144 -7.49 -7.24 0.92
N ARG A 145 -6.49 -6.48 1.34
CA ARG A 145 -6.61 -5.46 2.38
C ARG A 145 -7.44 -4.27 1.86
N ILE A 146 -8.70 -4.20 2.26
CA ILE A 146 -9.65 -3.15 1.80
C ILE A 146 -9.25 -1.76 2.28
N SER A 147 -8.65 -1.64 3.47
CA SER A 147 -8.12 -0.35 3.97
C SER A 147 -7.10 0.32 3.02
N GLY A 148 -6.47 -0.47 2.16
CA GLY A 148 -5.55 0.00 1.13
C GLY A 148 -6.19 0.42 -0.17
N LEU A 149 -7.51 0.48 -0.30
CA LEU A 149 -8.19 0.90 -1.52
C LEU A 149 -8.59 2.38 -1.47
N ARG A 150 -8.47 3.07 -2.60
CA ARG A 150 -8.93 4.45 -2.79
C ARG A 150 -9.77 4.53 -4.04
N PRO A 151 -11.08 4.85 -3.95
CA PRO A 151 -11.95 4.94 -5.11
C PRO A 151 -11.42 5.96 -6.13
N LYS A 152 -11.51 5.63 -7.41
CA LYS A 152 -11.17 6.55 -8.49
C LYS A 152 -12.35 7.41 -8.94
N ARG A 153 -13.58 6.87 -8.85
CA ARG A 153 -14.78 7.62 -9.23
C ARG A 153 -15.07 8.67 -8.17
N PRO A 154 -15.19 9.96 -8.53
CA PRO A 154 -15.58 11.03 -7.60
C PRO A 154 -16.90 10.71 -6.91
N GLY A 155 -17.06 11.12 -5.66
CA GLY A 155 -18.28 10.92 -4.89
C GLY A 155 -18.52 9.49 -4.39
N VAL A 156 -17.59 8.55 -4.63
CA VAL A 156 -17.62 7.21 -4.07
C VAL A 156 -16.79 7.19 -2.77
N THR A 157 -17.37 6.68 -1.69
CA THR A 157 -16.67 6.51 -0.41
C THR A 157 -16.83 5.08 0.12
N ILE A 158 -15.77 4.52 0.71
CA ILE A 158 -15.80 3.19 1.32
C ILE A 158 -16.49 3.31 2.69
N VAL A 159 -17.53 2.48 2.89
CA VAL A 159 -18.26 2.37 4.17
C VAL A 159 -17.63 1.29 5.05
N GLY A 160 -17.32 0.13 4.48
CA GLY A 160 -16.73 -1.00 5.17
C GLY A 160 -16.74 -2.24 4.30
N ALA A 161 -16.22 -3.35 4.84
CA ALA A 161 -16.20 -4.62 4.12
C ALA A 161 -16.46 -5.79 5.05
N SER A 162 -17.10 -6.82 4.50
CA SER A 162 -17.11 -8.18 5.06
C SER A 162 -15.97 -9.01 4.49
N SER A 163 -15.98 -10.32 4.76
CA SER A 163 -15.04 -11.25 4.12
C SER A 163 -15.08 -11.17 2.60
N ASP A 164 -16.30 -11.09 2.02
CA ASP A 164 -16.56 -11.30 0.59
C ASP A 164 -17.01 -10.03 -0.15
N HIS A 165 -17.45 -8.99 0.57
CA HIS A 165 -18.13 -7.85 -0.02
C HIS A 165 -17.60 -6.53 0.53
N LEU A 166 -17.36 -5.59 -0.38
CA LEU A 166 -17.07 -4.20 -0.09
C LEU A 166 -18.35 -3.38 -0.22
N VAL A 167 -18.68 -2.60 0.80
CA VAL A 167 -19.80 -1.66 0.78
C VAL A 167 -19.26 -0.26 0.55
N VAL A 168 -19.79 0.42 -0.46
CA VAL A 168 -19.48 1.82 -0.76
C VAL A 168 -20.73 2.68 -0.75
N ASP A 169 -20.59 3.92 -0.32
CA ASP A 169 -21.59 4.96 -0.52
C ASP A 169 -21.35 5.60 -1.90
N VAL A 170 -22.40 5.65 -2.70
CA VAL A 170 -22.38 6.16 -4.07
C VAL A 170 -23.40 7.28 -4.31
N THR A 171 -23.88 7.89 -3.22
CA THR A 171 -24.91 8.93 -3.28
C THR A 171 -24.46 10.13 -4.12
N GLU A 172 -23.21 10.53 -3.94
CA GLU A 172 -22.60 11.67 -4.63
C GLU A 172 -21.78 11.27 -5.86
N ALA A 173 -21.89 10.00 -6.30
CA ALA A 173 -21.07 9.50 -7.41
C ALA A 173 -21.45 10.17 -8.74
N ASP A 174 -20.44 10.67 -9.46
CA ASP A 174 -20.59 11.23 -10.79
C ASP A 174 -19.57 10.58 -11.76
N PRO A 175 -20.07 9.90 -12.80
CA PRO A 175 -21.47 9.55 -13.09
C PRO A 175 -22.07 8.61 -12.04
N PRO A 176 -23.42 8.50 -11.95
CA PRO A 176 -24.09 7.56 -11.05
C PRO A 176 -23.62 6.12 -11.25
N VAL A 177 -23.63 5.35 -10.16
CA VAL A 177 -23.22 3.93 -10.17
C VAL A 177 -24.45 3.05 -10.34
N GLU A 178 -24.38 2.09 -11.27
CA GLU A 178 -25.46 1.14 -11.56
C GLU A 178 -25.03 -0.31 -11.30
N LEU A 179 -26.00 -1.21 -11.21
CA LEU A 179 -25.76 -2.65 -11.09
C LEU A 179 -24.99 -3.16 -12.32
N GLY A 180 -23.92 -3.94 -12.08
CA GLY A 180 -23.05 -4.46 -13.13
C GLY A 180 -21.94 -3.51 -13.58
N ASP A 181 -21.89 -2.28 -13.02
CA ASP A 181 -20.74 -1.40 -13.22
C ASP A 181 -19.46 -1.99 -12.63
N GLU A 182 -18.33 -1.66 -13.24
CA GLU A 182 -17.01 -1.87 -12.65
C GLU A 182 -16.51 -0.60 -11.99
N LEU A 183 -16.20 -0.67 -10.69
CA LEU A 183 -15.54 0.42 -9.96
C LEU A 183 -14.05 0.16 -9.86
N ALA A 184 -13.27 1.18 -10.22
CA ALA A 184 -11.82 1.15 -10.15
C ALA A 184 -11.31 1.87 -8.89
N PHE A 185 -10.23 1.31 -8.32
CA PHE A 185 -9.55 1.82 -7.12
C PHE A 185 -8.05 1.94 -7.36
N ASN A 186 -7.44 2.99 -6.81
CA ASN A 186 -6.00 3.06 -6.63
C ASN A 186 -5.62 2.24 -5.38
N PRO A 187 -4.80 1.20 -5.52
CA PRO A 187 -4.36 0.44 -4.36
C PRO A 187 -3.15 1.11 -3.68
N LEU A 188 -3.12 1.08 -2.36
CA LEU A 188 -1.91 1.26 -1.56
C LEU A 188 -1.12 -0.05 -1.49
N TYR A 189 0.07 0.00 -0.90
CA TYR A 189 1.00 -1.13 -0.85
C TYR A 189 0.38 -2.39 -0.23
N GLU A 190 -0.35 -2.26 0.88
CA GLU A 190 -0.99 -3.40 1.55
C GLU A 190 -2.06 -4.09 0.68
N ALA A 191 -2.81 -3.32 -0.13
CA ALA A 191 -3.77 -3.89 -1.06
C ALA A 191 -3.08 -4.62 -2.22
N VAL A 192 -2.00 -4.04 -2.77
CA VAL A 192 -1.18 -4.70 -3.80
C VAL A 192 -0.58 -5.99 -3.25
N ALA A 193 0.07 -5.93 -2.08
CA ALA A 193 0.76 -7.08 -1.49
C ALA A 193 -0.19 -8.24 -1.23
N THR A 194 -1.37 -7.98 -0.66
CA THR A 194 -2.37 -9.02 -0.36
C THR A 194 -3.11 -9.48 -1.60
N GLY A 195 -3.56 -8.57 -2.48
CA GLY A 195 -4.25 -8.91 -3.71
C GLY A 195 -3.39 -9.72 -4.68
N MET A 196 -2.09 -9.42 -4.80
CA MET A 196 -1.17 -10.22 -5.62
C MET A 196 -0.94 -11.62 -5.06
N ALA A 197 -1.03 -11.81 -3.74
CA ALA A 197 -0.90 -13.11 -3.09
C ALA A 197 -2.21 -13.93 -3.11
N SER A 198 -3.36 -13.27 -3.26
CA SER A 198 -4.68 -13.94 -3.25
C SER A 198 -4.90 -14.76 -4.53
N GLY A 199 -5.36 -16.00 -4.38
CA GLY A 199 -5.79 -16.86 -5.49
C GLY A 199 -7.15 -16.47 -6.09
N ALA A 200 -7.96 -15.70 -5.35
CA ALA A 200 -9.29 -15.26 -5.79
C ALA A 200 -9.24 -14.03 -6.72
N VAL A 201 -8.18 -13.24 -6.62
CA VAL A 201 -8.02 -12.04 -7.47
C VAL A 201 -7.37 -12.42 -8.80
N THR A 202 -8.04 -12.13 -9.91
CA THR A 202 -7.47 -12.30 -11.27
C THR A 202 -6.45 -11.19 -11.56
N LYS A 203 -5.25 -11.59 -12.00
CA LYS A 203 -4.18 -10.66 -12.39
C LYS A 203 -4.19 -10.48 -13.89
N VAL A 204 -4.47 -9.26 -14.34
CA VAL A 204 -4.49 -8.90 -15.77
C VAL A 204 -3.33 -7.95 -16.05
N VAL A 205 -2.42 -8.39 -16.93
CA VAL A 205 -1.32 -7.55 -17.41
C VAL A 205 -1.75 -6.87 -18.71
N ARG A 206 -1.69 -5.56 -18.74
CA ARG A 206 -1.95 -4.78 -19.95
C ARG A 206 -0.66 -4.16 -20.46
N PRO A 207 -0.37 -4.21 -21.77
CA PRO A 207 0.78 -3.49 -22.33
C PRO A 207 0.60 -1.99 -22.11
N ILE A 208 1.71 -1.30 -21.82
CA ILE A 208 1.74 0.17 -21.85
C ILE A 208 1.56 0.54 -23.33
N THR A 209 0.38 1.01 -23.70
CA THR A 209 0.19 1.68 -24.99
C THR A 209 0.67 3.12 -24.78
N ASP A 210 1.59 3.57 -25.62
CA ASP A 210 2.07 4.96 -25.63
C ASP A 210 0.86 5.91 -25.56
N ARG A 211 0.85 6.73 -24.48
CA ARG A 211 -0.14 7.81 -24.31
C ARG A 211 0.40 9.10 -24.89
#